data_c259abb43fbfde3575257c0b93238bdb
#
_entry.id   c259abb43fbfde3575257c0b93238bdb
#
_cell.length_a   1.000
_cell.length_b   1.000
_cell.length_c   1.000
_cell.angle_alpha   90.00
_cell.angle_beta   90.00
_cell.angle_gamma   90.00
#
_symmetry.space_group_name_H-M   'P 1'
#
loop_
_entity.id
_entity.type
_entity.pdbx_description
1 polymer ?
#
loop_
_entity_poly.entity_id
_entity_poly.type
_entity_poly.pdbx_seq_one_letter_code
_entity_poly.pdbx_strand_id
1 'polypeptide(L)'
;MSDVKREQTLEKINYGQEAAQLTEPFTMIDLAQMDDLALSVFLCQGTMPFHRHLDQDELFMVHTGTISIESDWGNLVLRPGELSVVPKGLSHRSSSLVRSLVLLFQPRLITNRRNGDRRLFALKDAGRLEKVSVPAMGRQIVNPHTPVALAHLDTFALNLQTCSGTGPWRHYDRQSSLVLCYDGQATLDSDLGQISLHRGELVVVPKTTAYRLSGEDRALVLELQRHKAPGLPIQD
;
A
#
# COMPACT_ATOMS: atom_id res chain seq x y z
N MET A 1 17.73 -18.05 31.75
CA MET A 1 16.81 -16.98 31.45
C MET A 1 16.05 -17.44 30.21
N SER A 2 14.80 -17.84 30.40
CA SER A 2 13.95 -18.34 29.31
C SER A 2 13.47 -17.14 28.47
N ASP A 3 13.92 -17.06 27.23
CA ASP A 3 13.31 -16.19 26.24
C ASP A 3 11.84 -16.57 26.12
N VAL A 4 10.97 -15.75 26.67
CA VAL A 4 9.53 -15.79 26.38
C VAL A 4 9.39 -15.38 24.95
N LYS A 5 9.29 -16.35 24.01
CA LYS A 5 8.80 -16.08 22.66
C LYS A 5 7.44 -15.41 22.83
N ARG A 6 7.34 -14.11 22.54
CA ARG A 6 6.05 -13.47 22.35
C ARG A 6 5.34 -14.25 21.24
N GLU A 7 4.22 -14.88 21.58
CA GLU A 7 3.32 -15.45 20.57
C GLU A 7 2.98 -14.31 19.59
N GLN A 8 3.48 -14.43 18.37
CA GLN A 8 3.10 -13.51 17.30
C GLN A 8 1.66 -13.89 16.93
N THR A 9 0.74 -12.99 17.16
CA THR A 9 -0.66 -13.09 16.71
C THR A 9 -0.88 -12.13 15.54
N LEU A 10 -1.75 -12.52 14.61
CA LEU A 10 -2.19 -11.64 13.54
C LEU A 10 -3.13 -10.58 14.13
N GLU A 11 -2.80 -9.33 13.92
CA GLU A 11 -3.61 -8.20 14.37
C GLU A 11 -4.31 -7.54 13.18
N LYS A 12 -5.64 -7.46 13.27
CA LYS A 12 -6.49 -6.88 12.24
C LYS A 12 -6.72 -5.40 12.52
N ILE A 13 -6.58 -4.56 11.51
CA ILE A 13 -6.78 -3.12 11.56
C ILE A 13 -7.86 -2.73 10.57
N ASN A 14 -8.84 -1.93 11.01
CA ASN A 14 -9.83 -1.33 10.13
C ASN A 14 -9.48 0.13 9.88
N TYR A 15 -8.99 0.42 8.66
CA TYR A 15 -8.51 1.76 8.33
C TYR A 15 -9.63 2.83 8.31
N GLY A 16 -10.88 2.43 8.08
CA GLY A 16 -12.02 3.34 8.15
C GLY A 16 -12.34 3.77 9.58
N GLN A 17 -12.22 2.86 10.56
CA GLN A 17 -12.38 3.16 11.97
C GLN A 17 -11.24 4.07 12.47
N GLU A 18 -10.00 3.77 12.10
CA GLU A 18 -8.86 4.62 12.46
C GLU A 18 -8.99 6.02 11.84
N ALA A 19 -9.39 6.10 10.58
CA ALA A 19 -9.61 7.38 9.89
C ALA A 19 -10.72 8.25 10.51
N ALA A 20 -11.65 7.67 11.24
CA ALA A 20 -12.70 8.43 11.93
C ALA A 20 -12.14 9.36 13.02
N GLN A 21 -10.94 9.08 13.54
CA GLN A 21 -10.24 9.89 14.54
C GLN A 21 -9.58 11.15 13.93
N LEU A 22 -9.41 11.21 12.61
CA LEU A 22 -8.80 12.34 11.94
C LEU A 22 -9.79 13.52 11.86
N THR A 23 -9.46 14.62 12.51
CA THR A 23 -10.28 15.85 12.53
C THR A 23 -9.59 17.01 11.83
N GLU A 24 -8.26 17.05 11.85
CA GLU A 24 -7.46 18.15 11.33
C GLU A 24 -6.95 17.84 9.92
N PRO A 25 -7.05 18.79 8.96
CA PRO A 25 -6.49 18.63 7.63
C PRO A 25 -5.00 18.28 7.65
N PHE A 26 -4.60 17.41 6.75
CA PHE A 26 -3.23 16.92 6.56
C PHE A 26 -2.59 16.22 7.77
N THR A 27 -3.39 15.85 8.77
CA THR A 27 -2.95 14.90 9.79
C THR A 27 -3.07 13.46 9.29
N MET A 28 -2.23 12.58 9.82
CA MET A 28 -2.19 11.17 9.44
C MET A 28 -2.09 10.26 10.65
N ILE A 29 -2.58 9.04 10.48
CA ILE A 29 -2.44 7.94 11.43
C ILE A 29 -1.70 6.81 10.73
N ASP A 30 -0.60 6.36 11.32
CA ASP A 30 0.08 5.14 10.89
C ASP A 30 -0.78 3.93 11.22
N LEU A 31 -1.20 3.19 10.19
CA LEU A 31 -2.01 1.99 10.33
C LEU A 31 -1.16 0.74 10.54
N ALA A 32 -0.14 0.59 9.71
CA ALA A 32 0.69 -0.58 9.72
C ALA A 32 2.11 -0.27 9.23
N GLN A 33 3.05 -1.05 9.74
CA GLN A 33 4.40 -1.08 9.23
C GLN A 33 4.71 -2.50 8.73
N MET A 34 5.20 -2.60 7.51
CA MET A 34 5.64 -3.83 6.90
C MET A 34 7.09 -3.65 6.44
N ASP A 35 8.02 -4.30 7.13
CA ASP A 35 9.46 -4.13 6.92
C ASP A 35 9.85 -2.62 7.00
N ASP A 36 10.33 -2.03 5.90
CA ASP A 36 10.69 -0.63 5.78
C ASP A 36 9.62 0.22 5.03
N LEU A 37 8.40 -0.27 4.92
CA LEU A 37 7.27 0.46 4.36
C LEU A 37 6.21 0.73 5.43
N ALA A 38 5.67 1.94 5.42
CA ALA A 38 4.52 2.33 6.23
C ALA A 38 3.27 2.47 5.35
N LEU A 39 2.15 2.04 5.89
CA LEU A 39 0.82 2.38 5.42
C LEU A 39 0.18 3.30 6.45
N SER A 40 -0.23 4.48 6.00
CA SER A 40 -0.93 5.47 6.81
C SER A 40 -2.26 5.84 6.16
N VAL A 41 -3.17 6.38 6.94
CA VAL A 41 -4.36 7.10 6.44
C VAL A 41 -4.23 8.57 6.80
N PHE A 42 -4.47 9.45 5.84
CA PHE A 42 -4.47 10.88 6.10
C PHE A 42 -5.72 11.58 5.60
N LEU A 43 -6.05 12.70 6.26
CA LEU A 43 -7.14 13.57 5.88
C LEU A 43 -6.65 14.66 4.93
N CYS A 44 -7.02 14.57 3.65
CA CYS A 44 -6.78 15.61 2.67
C CYS A 44 -7.98 16.55 2.61
N GLN A 45 -7.79 17.80 3.05
CA GLN A 45 -8.76 18.89 2.93
C GLN A 45 -8.01 20.21 2.88
N GLY A 46 -8.31 21.05 1.88
CA GLY A 46 -7.51 22.24 1.58
C GLY A 46 -6.40 21.92 0.58
N THR A 47 -5.32 22.68 0.60
CA THR A 47 -4.19 22.56 -0.33
C THR A 47 -2.90 22.47 0.44
N MET A 48 -2.14 21.41 0.21
CA MET A 48 -0.80 21.22 0.77
C MET A 48 0.22 22.09 0.01
N PRO A 49 1.26 22.62 0.67
CA PRO A 49 2.36 23.27 -0.04
C PRO A 49 3.07 22.30 -1.00
N PHE A 50 3.65 22.83 -2.09
CA PHE A 50 4.52 22.03 -2.95
C PHE A 50 5.72 21.51 -2.18
N HIS A 51 5.99 20.22 -2.34
CA HIS A 51 7.13 19.54 -1.72
C HIS A 51 7.64 18.41 -2.63
N ARG A 52 8.73 17.79 -2.26
CA ARG A 52 9.29 16.62 -2.95
C ARG A 52 10.01 15.71 -1.95
N HIS A 53 9.93 14.42 -2.19
CA HIS A 53 10.73 13.41 -1.49
C HIS A 53 11.89 12.98 -2.38
N LEU A 54 13.12 13.04 -1.88
CA LEU A 54 14.31 12.77 -2.70
C LEU A 54 14.67 11.29 -2.78
N ASP A 55 14.19 10.50 -1.83
CA ASP A 55 14.65 9.14 -1.59
C ASP A 55 13.52 8.10 -1.49
N GLN A 56 12.26 8.52 -1.63
CA GLN A 56 11.11 7.62 -1.56
C GLN A 56 10.03 7.99 -2.58
N ASP A 57 9.41 6.96 -3.14
CA ASP A 57 8.14 7.10 -3.87
C ASP A 57 6.99 7.19 -2.88
N GLU A 58 5.85 7.76 -3.31
CA GLU A 58 4.60 7.78 -2.54
C GLU A 58 3.47 7.24 -3.39
N LEU A 59 2.70 6.29 -2.84
CA LEU A 59 1.48 5.81 -3.48
C LEU A 59 0.27 6.35 -2.72
N PHE A 60 -0.55 7.12 -3.43
CA PHE A 60 -1.82 7.66 -2.95
C PHE A 60 -2.95 6.76 -3.44
N MET A 61 -3.80 6.26 -2.54
CA MET A 61 -5.03 5.54 -2.88
C MET A 61 -6.22 6.18 -2.16
N VAL A 62 -7.17 6.70 -2.92
CA VAL A 62 -8.33 7.39 -2.33
C VAL A 62 -9.32 6.38 -1.78
N HIS A 63 -9.66 6.54 -0.50
CA HIS A 63 -10.72 5.78 0.15
C HIS A 63 -12.06 6.47 0.01
N THR A 64 -12.15 7.76 0.40
CA THR A 64 -13.36 8.57 0.27
C THR A 64 -13.02 9.98 -0.22
N GLY A 65 -13.99 10.65 -0.84
CA GLY A 65 -13.80 12.00 -1.37
C GLY A 65 -13.09 11.99 -2.72
N THR A 66 -12.37 13.06 -3.01
CA THR A 66 -11.65 13.24 -4.28
C THR A 66 -10.45 14.14 -4.03
N ILE A 67 -9.28 13.75 -4.49
CA ILE A 67 -8.09 14.59 -4.39
C ILE A 67 -7.56 14.95 -5.77
N SER A 68 -6.91 16.11 -5.85
CA SER A 68 -6.06 16.51 -6.97
C SER A 68 -4.60 16.39 -6.55
N ILE A 69 -3.78 15.78 -7.39
CA ILE A 69 -2.32 15.80 -7.29
C ILE A 69 -1.83 16.71 -8.40
N GLU A 70 -1.21 17.83 -8.02
CA GLU A 70 -0.54 18.74 -8.95
C GLU A 70 0.97 18.50 -8.88
N SER A 71 1.61 18.41 -10.02
CA SER A 71 3.06 18.11 -10.09
C SER A 71 3.71 18.75 -11.32
N ASP A 72 5.04 18.72 -11.36
CA ASP A 72 5.82 19.14 -12.54
C ASP A 72 5.49 18.30 -13.78
N TRP A 73 4.86 17.11 -13.62
CA TRP A 73 4.39 16.26 -14.72
C TRP A 73 2.91 16.46 -15.08
N GLY A 74 2.28 17.52 -14.55
CA GLY A 74 0.87 17.84 -14.75
C GLY A 74 -0.01 17.44 -13.58
N ASN A 75 -1.32 17.54 -13.80
CA ASN A 75 -2.32 17.39 -12.78
C ASN A 75 -3.10 16.09 -12.96
N LEU A 76 -3.42 15.46 -11.85
CA LEU A 76 -4.17 14.21 -11.80
C LEU A 76 -5.27 14.30 -10.74
N VAL A 77 -6.49 13.88 -11.08
CA VAL A 77 -7.60 13.75 -10.13
C VAL A 77 -7.84 12.28 -9.81
N LEU A 78 -7.83 11.95 -8.53
CA LEU A 78 -8.12 10.62 -8.01
C LEU A 78 -9.46 10.63 -7.26
N ARG A 79 -10.27 9.59 -7.53
CA ARG A 79 -11.56 9.30 -6.91
C ARG A 79 -11.49 8.02 -6.07
N PRO A 80 -12.53 7.68 -5.29
CA PRO A 80 -12.51 6.46 -4.47
C PRO A 80 -12.15 5.20 -5.27
N GLY A 81 -11.18 4.45 -4.76
CA GLY A 81 -10.63 3.27 -5.41
C GLY A 81 -9.64 3.53 -6.54
N GLU A 82 -9.30 4.80 -6.81
CA GLU A 82 -8.22 5.15 -7.73
C GLU A 82 -6.92 5.40 -6.96
N LEU A 83 -5.81 5.04 -7.58
CA LEU A 83 -4.47 5.23 -7.04
C LEU A 83 -3.50 5.79 -8.07
N SER A 84 -2.42 6.38 -7.59
CA SER A 84 -1.28 6.83 -8.38
C SER A 84 -0.01 6.79 -7.54
N VAL A 85 1.12 6.55 -8.19
CA VAL A 85 2.44 6.69 -7.59
C VAL A 85 3.03 8.02 -8.00
N VAL A 86 3.49 8.79 -7.02
CA VAL A 86 4.33 9.97 -7.20
C VAL A 86 5.77 9.52 -6.98
N PRO A 87 6.61 9.53 -8.02
CA PRO A 87 7.97 9.08 -7.88
C PRO A 87 8.82 10.07 -7.10
N LYS A 88 9.84 9.55 -6.45
CA LYS A 88 10.86 10.36 -5.77
C LYS A 88 11.47 11.40 -6.70
N GLY A 89 11.74 12.57 -6.15
CA GLY A 89 12.28 13.71 -6.89
C GLY A 89 11.23 14.59 -7.58
N LEU A 90 10.01 14.10 -7.78
CA LEU A 90 8.93 14.87 -8.40
C LEU A 90 8.35 15.87 -7.40
N SER A 91 8.39 17.16 -7.76
CA SER A 91 7.71 18.20 -7.00
C SER A 91 6.20 18.08 -7.19
N HIS A 92 5.48 18.00 -6.08
CA HIS A 92 4.04 17.80 -6.11
C HIS A 92 3.34 18.38 -4.88
N ARG A 93 2.03 18.47 -4.97
CA ARG A 93 1.13 18.73 -3.83
C ARG A 93 -0.18 18.02 -4.01
N SER A 94 -0.82 17.70 -2.89
CA SER A 94 -2.19 17.19 -2.87
C SER A 94 -3.15 18.29 -2.42
N SER A 95 -4.37 18.27 -2.96
CA SER A 95 -5.45 19.17 -2.55
C SER A 95 -6.81 18.51 -2.63
N SER A 96 -7.75 18.97 -1.82
CA SER A 96 -9.15 18.59 -1.89
C SER A 96 -10.06 19.71 -1.38
N LEU A 97 -11.18 19.94 -2.07
CA LEU A 97 -12.22 20.87 -1.63
C LEU A 97 -13.13 20.27 -0.55
N VAL A 98 -13.16 18.94 -0.46
CA VAL A 98 -14.00 18.21 0.49
C VAL A 98 -13.13 17.36 1.42
N ARG A 99 -13.69 16.91 2.53
CA ARG A 99 -13.04 15.94 3.40
C ARG A 99 -12.77 14.66 2.61
N SER A 100 -11.51 14.34 2.36
CA SER A 100 -11.09 13.18 1.60
C SER A 100 -10.11 12.34 2.40
N LEU A 101 -10.36 11.03 2.50
CA LEU A 101 -9.49 10.08 3.19
C LEU A 101 -8.65 9.33 2.18
N VAL A 102 -7.36 9.31 2.40
CA VAL A 102 -6.37 8.74 1.50
C VAL A 102 -5.48 7.77 2.24
N LEU A 103 -5.34 6.58 1.71
CA LEU A 103 -4.31 5.64 2.13
C LEU A 103 -3.00 6.03 1.43
N LEU A 104 -1.96 6.24 2.22
CA LEU A 104 -0.63 6.60 1.78
C LEU A 104 0.33 5.45 2.09
N PHE A 105 0.93 4.90 1.04
CA PHE A 105 1.99 3.92 1.17
C PHE A 105 3.31 4.62 0.86
N GLN A 106 4.25 4.52 1.78
CA GLN A 106 5.56 5.15 1.63
C GLN A 106 6.64 4.35 2.35
N PRO A 107 7.85 4.23 1.78
CA PRO A 107 8.98 3.68 2.53
C PRO A 107 9.26 4.52 3.76
N ARG A 108 9.49 3.87 4.91
CA ARG A 108 9.98 4.57 6.09
C ARG A 108 11.46 4.89 5.93
N LEU A 109 11.84 6.12 6.19
CA LEU A 109 13.24 6.52 6.29
C LEU A 109 13.89 5.70 7.41
N ILE A 110 14.76 4.77 7.04
CA ILE A 110 15.67 4.16 7.99
C ILE A 110 16.67 5.28 8.36
N THR A 111 16.65 5.72 9.61
CA THR A 111 17.46 6.81 10.17
C THR A 111 18.97 6.68 9.91
N ASN A 112 19.43 5.53 9.45
CA ASN A 112 20.81 5.23 9.07
C ASN A 112 21.09 5.19 7.56
N ARG A 113 20.09 5.40 6.70
CA ARG A 113 20.43 5.76 5.33
C ARG A 113 21.09 7.13 5.38
N ARG A 114 22.42 7.16 5.31
CA ARG A 114 23.15 8.36 4.92
C ARG A 114 22.41 8.88 3.69
N ASN A 115 21.91 10.11 3.76
CA ASN A 115 21.45 10.84 2.58
C ASN A 115 22.62 10.79 1.59
N GLY A 116 22.68 9.71 0.82
CA GLY A 116 23.71 9.48 -0.14
C GLY A 116 23.57 10.59 -1.15
N ASP A 117 24.65 11.34 -1.34
CA ASP A 117 24.85 12.33 -2.37
C ASP A 117 23.56 13.03 -2.81
N ARG A 118 23.48 14.31 -2.54
CA ARG A 118 22.51 15.25 -3.14
C ARG A 118 22.71 15.30 -4.67
N ARG A 119 22.75 14.15 -5.31
CA ARG A 119 22.62 14.08 -6.75
C ARG A 119 21.19 14.47 -7.01
N LEU A 120 21.03 15.69 -7.49
CA LEU A 120 19.87 16.09 -8.24
C LEU A 120 19.70 15.03 -9.32
N PHE A 121 18.86 14.04 -9.04
CA PHE A 121 18.36 13.18 -10.11
C PHE A 121 17.52 14.13 -10.96
N ALA A 122 18.13 14.65 -12.03
CA ALA A 122 17.35 15.20 -13.10
C ALA A 122 16.42 14.07 -13.50
N LEU A 123 15.11 14.21 -13.22
CA LEU A 123 14.11 13.33 -13.78
C LEU A 123 14.33 13.37 -15.29
N LYS A 124 14.86 12.30 -15.83
CA LYS A 124 15.02 12.14 -17.27
C LYS A 124 13.60 12.12 -17.80
N ASP A 125 13.33 13.10 -18.65
CA ASP A 125 12.11 13.28 -19.45
C ASP A 125 10.85 13.71 -18.68
N ALA A 126 10.02 14.52 -19.35
CA ALA A 126 8.68 14.86 -18.93
C ALA A 126 7.84 13.59 -18.82
N GLY A 127 7.61 13.14 -17.61
CA GLY A 127 6.76 11.99 -17.31
C GLY A 127 5.28 12.41 -17.24
N ARG A 128 4.46 11.44 -16.96
CA ARG A 128 3.04 11.62 -16.65
C ARG A 128 2.70 10.76 -15.46
N LEU A 129 1.96 11.31 -14.51
CA LEU A 129 1.37 10.51 -13.44
C LEU A 129 0.29 9.59 -14.03
N GLU A 130 0.39 8.31 -13.72
CA GLU A 130 -0.57 7.32 -14.17
C GLU A 130 -1.61 7.05 -13.09
N LYS A 131 -2.84 6.88 -13.52
CA LYS A 131 -3.96 6.54 -12.66
C LYS A 131 -4.38 5.10 -12.87
N VAL A 132 -4.50 4.34 -11.79
CA VAL A 132 -5.01 2.98 -11.78
C VAL A 132 -6.30 2.92 -10.96
N SER A 133 -7.31 2.25 -11.49
CA SER A 133 -8.59 2.02 -10.79
C SER A 133 -8.66 0.58 -10.29
N VAL A 134 -8.64 0.38 -8.97
CA VAL A 134 -8.77 -0.94 -8.34
C VAL A 134 -10.06 -1.66 -8.78
N PRO A 135 -11.25 -1.00 -8.77
CA PRO A 135 -12.47 -1.64 -9.23
C PRO A 135 -12.44 -2.03 -10.72
N ALA A 136 -11.83 -1.18 -11.56
CA ALA A 136 -11.75 -1.46 -13.01
C ALA A 136 -10.82 -2.64 -13.28
N MET A 137 -9.65 -2.67 -12.64
CA MET A 137 -8.71 -3.78 -12.73
C MET A 137 -9.30 -5.06 -12.15
N GLY A 138 -9.99 -4.97 -11.01
CA GLY A 138 -10.66 -6.11 -10.40
C GLY A 138 -11.65 -6.80 -11.34
N ARG A 139 -12.41 -6.05 -12.15
CA ARG A 139 -13.35 -6.63 -13.13
C ARG A 139 -12.66 -7.40 -14.26
N GLN A 140 -11.38 -7.13 -14.52
CA GLN A 140 -10.61 -7.78 -15.59
C GLN A 140 -9.93 -9.08 -15.13
N ILE A 141 -9.81 -9.31 -13.81
CA ILE A 141 -9.20 -10.53 -13.28
C ILE A 141 -10.17 -11.70 -13.45
N VAL A 142 -9.83 -12.64 -14.31
CA VAL A 142 -10.64 -13.82 -14.60
C VAL A 142 -10.32 -14.96 -13.64
N ASN A 143 -9.02 -15.20 -13.40
CA ASN A 143 -8.56 -16.33 -12.59
C ASN A 143 -8.39 -15.90 -11.13
N PRO A 144 -9.11 -16.50 -10.17
CA PRO A 144 -8.91 -16.24 -8.75
C PRO A 144 -7.49 -16.58 -8.32
N HIS A 145 -7.05 -15.95 -7.24
CA HIS A 145 -5.74 -16.17 -6.62
C HIS A 145 -4.53 -15.95 -7.53
N THR A 146 -4.74 -15.25 -8.65
CA THR A 146 -3.68 -14.84 -9.59
C THR A 146 -3.43 -13.35 -9.41
N PRO A 147 -2.35 -12.95 -8.70
CA PRO A 147 -2.06 -11.53 -8.46
C PRO A 147 -1.68 -10.80 -9.76
N VAL A 148 -2.21 -9.60 -9.92
CA VAL A 148 -1.87 -8.66 -11.00
C VAL A 148 -1.28 -7.41 -10.36
N ALA A 149 -0.09 -6.99 -10.81
CA ALA A 149 0.54 -5.79 -10.31
C ALA A 149 -0.26 -4.54 -10.73
N LEU A 150 -0.63 -3.72 -9.75
CA LEU A 150 -1.28 -2.41 -9.97
C LEU A 150 -0.26 -1.28 -10.01
N ALA A 151 0.75 -1.35 -9.14
CA ALA A 151 1.75 -0.30 -8.99
C ALA A 151 3.04 -0.85 -8.41
N HIS A 152 4.14 -0.19 -8.72
CA HIS A 152 5.44 -0.38 -8.11
C HIS A 152 5.81 0.87 -7.32
N LEU A 153 6.39 0.67 -6.15
CA LEU A 153 6.76 1.70 -5.18
C LEU A 153 8.13 1.33 -4.62
N ASP A 154 9.18 1.95 -5.13
CA ASP A 154 10.56 1.56 -4.83
C ASP A 154 10.80 0.05 -5.03
N THR A 155 11.04 -0.69 -3.95
CA THR A 155 11.25 -2.15 -3.96
C THR A 155 9.98 -2.94 -3.68
N PHE A 156 8.82 -2.30 -3.62
CA PHE A 156 7.55 -2.94 -3.34
C PHE A 156 6.64 -2.97 -4.57
N ALA A 157 5.78 -3.97 -4.63
CA ALA A 157 4.69 -4.06 -5.59
C ALA A 157 3.36 -4.17 -4.85
N LEU A 158 2.40 -3.33 -5.24
CA LEU A 158 1.01 -3.47 -4.85
C LEU A 158 0.31 -4.31 -5.89
N ASN A 159 -0.14 -5.48 -5.48
CA ASN A 159 -0.84 -6.44 -6.32
C ASN A 159 -2.32 -6.50 -5.98
N LEU A 160 -3.15 -6.78 -6.97
CA LEU A 160 -4.57 -7.05 -6.81
C LEU A 160 -4.85 -8.50 -7.21
N GLN A 161 -5.65 -9.19 -6.43
CA GLN A 161 -6.19 -10.49 -6.79
C GLN A 161 -7.66 -10.59 -6.40
N THR A 162 -8.36 -11.53 -7.02
CA THR A 162 -9.67 -11.97 -6.56
C THR A 162 -9.51 -13.22 -5.74
N CYS A 163 -10.25 -13.33 -4.64
CA CYS A 163 -10.34 -14.53 -3.83
C CYS A 163 -11.74 -15.12 -4.01
N SER A 164 -11.80 -16.36 -4.48
CA SER A 164 -13.03 -17.18 -4.61
C SER A 164 -12.60 -18.63 -4.47
N GLY A 165 -13.21 -19.39 -3.54
CA GLY A 165 -12.69 -20.67 -3.11
C GLY A 165 -11.39 -20.56 -2.33
N THR A 166 -10.65 -21.65 -2.21
CA THR A 166 -9.40 -21.74 -1.45
C THR A 166 -8.20 -21.56 -2.35
N GLY A 167 -7.35 -20.58 -2.03
CA GLY A 167 -6.12 -20.29 -2.75
C GLY A 167 -4.93 -21.15 -2.31
N PRO A 168 -3.82 -21.03 -3.04
CA PRO A 168 -2.58 -21.75 -2.72
C PRO A 168 -1.93 -21.19 -1.46
N TRP A 169 -1.19 -22.04 -0.75
CA TRP A 169 -0.30 -21.64 0.31
C TRP A 169 0.86 -20.80 -0.23
N ARG A 170 1.24 -19.77 0.51
CA ARG A 170 2.37 -18.87 0.24
C ARG A 170 3.25 -18.80 1.46
N HIS A 171 4.53 -18.63 1.23
CA HIS A 171 5.53 -18.49 2.28
C HIS A 171 6.68 -17.61 1.80
N TYR A 172 7.09 -16.65 2.64
CA TYR A 172 8.17 -15.72 2.33
C TYR A 172 9.16 -15.66 3.49
N ASP A 173 10.38 -16.15 3.29
CA ASP A 173 11.40 -16.23 4.34
C ASP A 173 11.98 -14.87 4.75
N ARG A 174 12.04 -13.93 3.81
CA ARG A 174 12.82 -12.70 3.98
C ARG A 174 11.98 -11.42 4.01
N GLN A 175 10.68 -11.53 3.86
CA GLN A 175 9.79 -10.38 3.80
C GLN A 175 8.44 -10.67 4.44
N SER A 176 7.85 -9.64 5.01
CA SER A 176 6.46 -9.63 5.45
C SER A 176 5.54 -9.35 4.26
N SER A 177 4.25 -9.57 4.43
CA SER A 177 3.21 -9.22 3.45
C SER A 177 2.13 -8.39 4.13
N LEU A 178 1.65 -7.33 3.48
CA LEU A 178 0.48 -6.60 3.93
C LEU A 178 -0.69 -7.03 3.05
N VAL A 179 -1.74 -7.55 3.68
CA VAL A 179 -2.97 -8.02 3.03
C VAL A 179 -4.11 -7.10 3.43
N LEU A 180 -4.80 -6.51 2.45
CA LEU A 180 -5.91 -5.58 2.63
C LEU A 180 -7.12 -6.07 1.86
N CYS A 181 -8.24 -6.30 2.53
CA CYS A 181 -9.51 -6.60 1.89
C CYS A 181 -10.12 -5.30 1.36
N TYR A 182 -10.05 -5.11 0.04
CA TYR A 182 -10.57 -3.93 -0.63
C TYR A 182 -12.11 -3.98 -0.78
N ASP A 183 -12.64 -5.14 -1.13
CA ASP A 183 -14.08 -5.36 -1.31
C ASP A 183 -14.45 -6.82 -1.03
N GLY A 184 -15.65 -7.04 -0.49
CA GLY A 184 -16.11 -8.36 -0.09
C GLY A 184 -15.54 -8.81 1.25
N GLN A 185 -15.36 -10.14 1.38
CA GLN A 185 -14.81 -10.80 2.56
C GLN A 185 -13.81 -11.89 2.13
N ALA A 186 -12.64 -11.88 2.73
CA ALA A 186 -11.63 -12.90 2.55
C ALA A 186 -11.21 -13.47 3.91
N THR A 187 -10.89 -14.76 3.93
CA THR A 187 -10.31 -15.44 5.09
C THR A 187 -8.83 -15.70 4.82
N LEU A 188 -7.99 -15.33 5.77
CA LEU A 188 -6.57 -15.63 5.78
C LEU A 188 -6.33 -16.76 6.79
N ASP A 189 -5.92 -17.93 6.30
CA ASP A 189 -5.43 -19.04 7.09
C ASP A 189 -3.91 -18.96 7.18
N SER A 190 -3.32 -19.18 8.35
CA SER A 190 -1.87 -19.16 8.54
C SER A 190 -1.42 -20.05 9.68
N ASP A 191 -0.10 -20.22 9.81
CA ASP A 191 0.51 -20.90 10.96
C ASP A 191 0.26 -20.17 12.30
N LEU A 192 -0.13 -18.90 12.25
CA LEU A 192 -0.47 -18.06 13.40
C LEU A 192 -1.98 -18.04 13.71
N GLY A 193 -2.78 -18.85 13.01
CA GLY A 193 -4.22 -18.92 13.13
C GLY A 193 -4.96 -18.35 11.94
N GLN A 194 -6.28 -18.31 12.07
CA GLN A 194 -7.19 -17.86 11.02
C GLN A 194 -7.77 -16.49 11.36
N ILE A 195 -7.89 -15.62 10.36
CA ILE A 195 -8.50 -14.30 10.49
C ILE A 195 -9.40 -14.00 9.30
N SER A 196 -10.60 -13.51 9.58
CA SER A 196 -11.52 -13.03 8.55
C SER A 196 -11.34 -11.53 8.35
N LEU A 197 -11.14 -11.12 7.10
CA LEU A 197 -10.97 -9.73 6.68
C LEU A 197 -12.19 -9.30 5.89
N HIS A 198 -12.83 -8.24 6.35
CA HIS A 198 -13.90 -7.56 5.66
C HIS A 198 -13.38 -6.32 4.92
N ARG A 199 -14.22 -5.75 4.07
CA ARG A 199 -13.89 -4.51 3.35
C ARG A 199 -13.35 -3.44 4.31
N GLY A 200 -12.17 -2.91 3.99
CA GLY A 200 -11.50 -1.89 4.80
C GLY A 200 -10.62 -2.43 5.92
N GLU A 201 -10.50 -3.74 6.03
CA GLU A 201 -9.63 -4.37 7.02
C GLU A 201 -8.34 -4.86 6.39
N LEU A 202 -7.28 -4.77 7.16
CA LEU A 202 -5.94 -5.20 6.75
C LEU A 202 -5.23 -5.94 7.88
N VAL A 203 -4.22 -6.71 7.49
CA VAL A 203 -3.32 -7.42 8.39
C VAL A 203 -1.91 -7.44 7.80
N VAL A 204 -0.90 -7.39 8.65
CA VAL A 204 0.49 -7.68 8.28
C VAL A 204 0.79 -9.13 8.63
N VAL A 205 1.13 -9.91 7.64
CA VAL A 205 1.62 -11.29 7.81
C VAL A 205 3.15 -11.22 7.96
N PRO A 206 3.71 -11.62 9.10
CA PRO A 206 5.15 -11.58 9.32
C PRO A 206 5.89 -12.52 8.35
N LYS A 207 7.14 -12.18 8.05
CA LYS A 207 8.04 -13.12 7.35
C LYS A 207 8.10 -14.47 8.05
N THR A 208 8.41 -15.52 7.32
CA THR A 208 8.46 -16.91 7.79
C THR A 208 7.11 -17.54 8.21
N THR A 209 6.01 -16.81 8.01
CA THR A 209 4.65 -17.33 8.24
C THR A 209 4.08 -17.85 6.94
N ALA A 210 3.67 -19.10 6.91
CA ALA A 210 2.89 -19.63 5.78
C ALA A 210 1.43 -19.14 5.89
N TYR A 211 0.85 -18.75 4.78
CA TYR A 211 -0.55 -18.31 4.74
C TYR A 211 -1.19 -18.60 3.37
N ARG A 212 -2.50 -18.65 3.36
CA ARG A 212 -3.31 -18.67 2.15
C ARG A 212 -4.55 -17.78 2.33
N LEU A 213 -5.12 -17.38 1.21
CA LEU A 213 -6.36 -16.62 1.17
C LEU A 213 -7.48 -17.48 0.60
N SER A 214 -8.67 -17.33 1.16
CA SER A 214 -9.91 -17.97 0.65
C SER A 214 -11.05 -16.96 0.68
N GLY A 215 -12.09 -17.21 -0.10
CA GLY A 215 -13.33 -16.41 -0.11
C GLY A 215 -14.51 -17.29 -0.51
N GLU A 216 -15.65 -17.12 0.15
CA GLU A 216 -16.90 -17.77 -0.23
C GLU A 216 -17.44 -17.17 -1.52
N ASP A 217 -17.48 -15.85 -1.55
CA ASP A 217 -17.79 -15.05 -2.73
C ASP A 217 -16.52 -14.41 -3.29
N ARG A 218 -16.67 -13.72 -4.42
CA ARG A 218 -15.56 -13.01 -5.05
C ARG A 218 -15.16 -11.78 -4.23
N ALA A 219 -14.10 -11.89 -3.44
CA ALA A 219 -13.46 -10.76 -2.76
C ALA A 219 -12.35 -10.14 -3.61
N LEU A 220 -12.12 -8.84 -3.47
CA LEU A 220 -10.97 -8.13 -4.01
C LEU A 220 -9.96 -7.90 -2.89
N VAL A 221 -8.76 -8.42 -3.04
CA VAL A 221 -7.69 -8.31 -2.04
C VAL A 221 -6.48 -7.63 -2.66
N LEU A 222 -6.03 -6.58 -2.00
CA LEU A 222 -4.75 -5.93 -2.27
C LEU A 222 -3.68 -6.59 -1.42
N GLU A 223 -2.54 -6.88 -2.02
CA GLU A 223 -1.40 -7.48 -1.36
C GLU A 223 -0.15 -6.70 -1.71
N LEU A 224 0.48 -6.12 -0.70
CA LEU A 224 1.74 -5.41 -0.84
C LEU A 224 2.88 -6.32 -0.41
N GLN A 225 3.85 -6.45 -1.29
CA GLN A 225 5.01 -7.31 -1.09
C GLN A 225 6.26 -6.64 -1.64
N ARG A 226 7.42 -7.00 -1.08
CA ARG A 226 8.69 -6.62 -1.68
C ARG A 226 8.86 -7.37 -3.02
N HIS A 227 9.20 -6.63 -4.03
CA HIS A 227 9.42 -7.16 -5.37
C HIS A 227 10.93 -7.19 -5.65
N LYS A 228 11.41 -8.23 -6.33
CA LYS A 228 12.77 -8.25 -6.84
C LYS A 228 12.90 -7.21 -7.95
N ALA A 229 13.70 -6.16 -7.72
CA ALA A 229 14.05 -5.25 -8.80
C ALA A 229 14.71 -6.05 -9.95
N PRO A 230 14.27 -5.87 -11.20
CA PRO A 230 14.95 -6.51 -12.31
C PRO A 230 16.39 -5.97 -12.37
N GLY A 231 17.38 -6.83 -12.18
CA GLY A 231 18.78 -6.55 -12.49
C GLY A 231 19.76 -6.34 -11.36
N LEU A 232 19.40 -6.50 -10.09
CA LEU A 232 20.40 -6.58 -9.01
C LEU A 232 20.69 -8.04 -8.67
N PRO A 233 21.95 -8.53 -8.82
CA PRO A 233 22.32 -9.85 -8.35
C PRO A 233 22.14 -9.92 -6.84
N ILE A 234 21.57 -11.04 -6.38
CA ILE A 234 21.53 -11.38 -4.96
C ILE A 234 22.98 -11.58 -4.53
N GLN A 235 23.49 -10.74 -3.65
CA GLN A 235 24.66 -11.12 -2.88
C GLN A 235 24.20 -12.12 -1.83
N ASP A 236 24.70 -13.35 -1.94
CA ASP A 236 24.53 -14.47 -1.01
C ASP A 236 25.06 -14.12 0.40
#